data_5c92efda437013c381d7487c8a58b239
#
_entry.id   5c92efda437013c381d7487c8a58b239
#
_cell.length_a   1.000
_cell.length_b   1.000
_cell.length_c   1.000
_cell.angle_alpha   90.00
_cell.angle_beta   90.00
_cell.angle_gamma   90.00
#
_symmetry.space_group_name_H-M   'P 1'
#
loop_
_entity.id
_entity.type
_entity.pdbx_description
1 polymer ?
#
loop_
_entity_poly.entity_id
_entity_poly.type
_entity_poly.pdbx_seq_one_letter_code
_entity_poly.pdbx_strand_id
1 'polypeptide(L)'
;MSVDSRPRKRAAVAEPTARESLRKADPVLARLIDARPGFRPRAWMDELPVLDGFGTLVFQVAGQQLSVASTRAIIRHLEEHFGGHMPSAAELLAADPHVLRESGFSARKGETLRALAERFVDGRLSDEALAAMTDDEVEATLTEVPGIGPWTARGF
;
A
#
# COMPACT_ATOMS: atom_id res chain seq x y z
N MET A 1 -24.83 -4.50 13.46
CA MET A 1 -23.79 -3.61 14.01
C MET A 1 -22.67 -3.62 13.00
N SER A 2 -22.58 -2.54 12.21
CA SER A 2 -21.57 -2.42 11.15
C SER A 2 -20.26 -1.97 11.81
N VAL A 3 -19.24 -2.82 11.79
CA VAL A 3 -17.90 -2.47 12.28
C VAL A 3 -17.28 -1.60 11.17
N ASP A 4 -17.03 -0.33 11.48
CA ASP A 4 -16.35 0.62 10.61
C ASP A 4 -14.87 0.18 10.48
N SER A 5 -14.60 -0.66 9.46
CA SER A 5 -13.27 -1.23 9.15
C SER A 5 -12.42 -0.23 8.35
N ARG A 6 -12.27 0.99 8.86
CA ARG A 6 -11.27 1.90 8.27
C ARG A 6 -9.88 1.48 8.75
N PRO A 7 -8.93 1.20 7.83
CA PRO A 7 -7.53 1.02 8.21
C PRO A 7 -7.09 2.26 8.97
N ARG A 8 -6.48 2.06 10.15
CA ARG A 8 -5.94 3.16 10.95
C ARG A 8 -5.00 3.96 10.06
N LYS A 9 -5.38 5.21 9.71
CA LYS A 9 -4.40 6.21 9.28
C LYS A 9 -3.29 6.16 10.32
N ARG A 10 -2.09 5.75 9.92
CA ARG A 10 -0.88 5.89 10.74
C ARG A 10 -0.97 7.26 11.40
N ALA A 11 -0.83 7.31 12.71
CA ALA A 11 -0.79 8.55 13.45
C ALA A 11 0.26 9.43 12.75
N ALA A 12 -0.21 10.40 11.99
CA ALA A 12 0.67 11.34 11.32
C ALA A 12 1.49 11.98 12.44
N VAL A 13 2.80 11.73 12.45
CA VAL A 13 3.73 12.57 13.19
C VAL A 13 3.27 13.98 12.88
N ALA A 14 2.87 14.72 13.90
CA ALA A 14 2.09 15.93 13.71
C ALA A 14 2.74 16.79 12.61
N GLU A 15 2.13 16.88 11.43
CA GLU A 15 2.71 17.55 10.25
C GLU A 15 3.24 18.98 10.55
N PRO A 16 2.61 19.74 11.50
CA PRO A 16 3.13 21.04 11.89
C PRO A 16 4.55 20.99 12.50
N THR A 17 4.84 19.95 13.30
CA THR A 17 6.14 19.86 14.00
C THR A 17 7.27 19.44 13.06
N ALA A 18 7.03 18.55 12.10
CA ALA A 18 8.04 18.16 11.10
C ALA A 18 8.37 19.35 10.17
N ARG A 19 7.35 20.07 9.72
CA ARG A 19 7.49 21.27 8.89
C ARG A 19 8.26 22.39 9.59
N GLU A 20 7.92 22.67 10.85
CA GLU A 20 8.62 23.66 11.65
C GLU A 20 10.07 23.26 11.94
N SER A 21 10.32 21.97 12.19
CA SER A 21 11.66 21.45 12.42
C SER A 21 12.54 21.60 11.18
N LEU A 22 12.04 21.23 9.99
CA LEU A 22 12.73 21.39 8.72
C LEU A 22 12.99 22.87 8.40
N ARG A 23 12.00 23.73 8.64
CA ARG A 23 12.11 25.18 8.43
C ARG A 23 13.17 25.83 9.32
N LYS A 24 13.33 25.34 10.55
CA LYS A 24 14.37 25.83 11.48
C LYS A 24 15.75 25.28 11.14
N ALA A 25 15.81 24.06 10.61
CA ALA A 25 17.06 23.36 10.36
C ALA A 25 17.82 23.86 9.13
N ASP A 26 17.10 24.31 8.09
CA ASP A 26 17.71 24.66 6.81
C ASP A 26 17.02 25.85 6.12
N PRO A 27 17.76 26.94 5.80
CA PRO A 27 17.19 28.13 5.16
C PRO A 27 16.69 27.88 3.72
N VAL A 28 17.20 26.84 3.02
CA VAL A 28 16.70 26.46 1.69
C VAL A 28 15.35 25.78 1.84
N LEU A 29 15.23 24.84 2.78
CA LEU A 29 13.97 24.19 3.10
C LEU A 29 12.94 25.20 3.60
N ALA A 30 13.33 26.17 4.41
CA ALA A 30 12.45 27.26 4.86
C ALA A 30 11.83 28.00 3.66
N ARG A 31 12.63 28.41 2.70
CA ARG A 31 12.14 29.10 1.49
C ARG A 31 11.22 28.23 0.64
N LEU A 32 11.51 26.94 0.48
CA LEU A 32 10.67 26.01 -0.28
C LEU A 32 9.31 25.79 0.40
N ILE A 33 9.33 25.65 1.74
CA ILE A 33 8.13 25.49 2.56
C ILE A 33 7.26 26.75 2.47
N ASP A 34 7.87 27.92 2.58
CA ASP A 34 7.16 29.21 2.51
C ASP A 34 6.60 29.50 1.13
N ALA A 35 7.29 29.07 0.07
CA ALA A 35 6.80 29.19 -1.31
C ALA A 35 5.60 28.29 -1.62
N ARG A 36 5.38 27.24 -0.82
CA ARG A 36 4.27 26.26 -1.01
C ARG A 36 3.58 25.91 0.33
N PRO A 37 2.90 26.87 0.97
CA PRO A 37 2.30 26.67 2.29
C PRO A 37 1.23 25.55 2.30
N GLY A 38 0.53 25.34 1.19
CA GLY A 38 -0.48 24.31 1.02
C GLY A 38 0.04 22.94 0.56
N PHE A 39 1.37 22.76 0.40
CA PHE A 39 1.92 21.49 -0.02
C PHE A 39 1.67 20.40 1.05
N ARG A 40 1.00 19.33 0.64
CA ARG A 40 0.74 18.16 1.48
C ARG A 40 1.52 16.98 0.90
N PRO A 41 2.54 16.47 1.65
CA PRO A 41 3.18 15.21 1.28
C PRO A 41 2.12 14.11 1.15
N ARG A 42 2.20 13.32 0.10
CA ARG A 42 1.25 12.21 -0.15
C ARG A 42 -0.21 12.63 -0.43
N ALA A 43 -0.50 13.89 -0.81
CA ALA A 43 -1.87 14.30 -1.20
C ALA A 43 -2.49 13.41 -2.27
N TRP A 44 -1.66 12.78 -3.12
CA TRP A 44 -2.08 11.81 -4.11
C TRP A 44 -2.71 10.54 -3.52
N MET A 45 -2.47 10.25 -2.24
CA MET A 45 -3.10 9.13 -1.55
C MET A 45 -4.58 9.40 -1.24
N ASP A 46 -4.98 10.67 -1.14
CA ASP A 46 -6.38 11.04 -0.91
C ASP A 46 -7.26 10.69 -2.12
N GLU A 47 -6.65 10.49 -3.29
CA GLU A 47 -7.32 10.10 -4.54
C GLU A 47 -7.38 8.57 -4.74
N LEU A 48 -6.77 7.79 -3.85
CA LEU A 48 -6.82 6.34 -3.92
C LEU A 48 -8.16 5.84 -3.39
N PRO A 49 -8.71 4.76 -3.98
CA PRO A 49 -9.88 4.11 -3.41
C PRO A 49 -9.57 3.64 -1.99
N VAL A 50 -10.60 3.56 -1.17
CA VAL A 50 -10.49 2.92 0.15
C VAL A 50 -10.31 1.42 -0.09
N LEU A 51 -9.11 0.93 0.19
CA LEU A 51 -8.73 -0.48 0.05
C LEU A 51 -8.69 -1.13 1.45
N ASP A 52 -8.99 -2.41 1.50
CA ASP A 52 -8.68 -3.25 2.66
C ASP A 52 -7.15 -3.47 2.77
N GLY A 53 -6.71 -4.20 3.77
CA GLY A 53 -5.29 -4.47 3.97
C GLY A 53 -4.68 -5.24 2.82
N PHE A 54 -5.38 -6.25 2.29
CA PHE A 54 -4.90 -7.00 1.13
C PHE A 54 -4.76 -6.11 -0.11
N GLY A 55 -5.79 -5.35 -0.47
CA GLY A 55 -5.75 -4.43 -1.61
C GLY A 55 -4.68 -3.35 -1.48
N THR A 56 -4.45 -2.85 -0.25
CA THR A 56 -3.35 -1.91 0.03
C THR A 56 -1.99 -2.55 -0.27
N LEU A 57 -1.77 -3.80 0.14
CA LEU A 57 -0.52 -4.53 -0.14
C LEU A 57 -0.37 -4.85 -1.62
N VAL A 58 -1.46 -5.21 -2.32
CA VAL A 58 -1.46 -5.36 -3.79
C VAL A 58 -0.98 -4.08 -4.46
N PHE A 59 -1.51 -2.92 -4.05
CA PHE A 59 -1.09 -1.62 -4.57
C PHE A 59 0.39 -1.33 -4.29
N GLN A 60 0.89 -1.62 -3.08
CA GLN A 60 2.29 -1.42 -2.70
C GLN A 60 3.23 -2.30 -3.54
N VAL A 61 2.89 -3.58 -3.74
CA VAL A 61 3.68 -4.50 -4.58
C VAL A 61 3.65 -4.06 -6.04
N ALA A 62 2.48 -3.65 -6.56
CA ALA A 62 2.35 -3.11 -7.90
C ALA A 62 3.29 -1.91 -8.11
N GLY A 63 3.34 -1.01 -7.12
CA GLY A 63 4.11 0.24 -7.16
C GLY A 63 5.63 0.10 -7.02
N GLN A 64 6.15 -1.07 -6.65
CA GLN A 64 7.59 -1.26 -6.52
C GLN A 64 8.33 -0.86 -7.81
N GLN A 65 9.27 0.10 -7.68
CA GLN A 65 10.10 0.62 -8.79
C GLN A 65 9.30 1.22 -9.97
N LEU A 66 8.08 1.65 -9.74
CA LEU A 66 7.23 2.26 -10.76
C LEU A 66 6.76 3.66 -10.37
N SER A 67 6.38 4.45 -11.37
CA SER A 67 5.67 5.71 -11.14
C SER A 67 4.23 5.45 -10.66
N VAL A 68 3.65 6.43 -9.98
CA VAL A 68 2.22 6.36 -9.56
C VAL A 68 1.30 6.11 -10.75
N ALA A 69 1.56 6.77 -11.90
CA ALA A 69 0.76 6.60 -13.10
C ALA A 69 0.82 5.16 -13.64
N SER A 70 2.02 4.57 -13.68
CA SER A 70 2.20 3.18 -14.12
C SER A 70 1.53 2.20 -13.16
N THR A 71 1.65 2.45 -11.84
CA THR A 71 0.99 1.63 -10.82
C THR A 71 -0.53 1.65 -10.98
N ARG A 72 -1.12 2.83 -11.14
CA ARG A 72 -2.57 2.98 -11.38
C ARG A 72 -3.04 2.27 -12.66
N ALA A 73 -2.23 2.27 -13.72
CA ALA A 73 -2.56 1.55 -14.94
C ALA A 73 -2.61 0.03 -14.72
N ILE A 74 -1.62 -0.53 -14.00
CA ILE A 74 -1.57 -1.96 -13.66
C ILE A 74 -2.77 -2.33 -12.79
N ILE A 75 -3.08 -1.54 -11.76
CA ILE A 75 -4.23 -1.79 -10.87
C ILE A 75 -5.54 -1.75 -11.66
N ARG A 76 -5.74 -0.78 -12.53
CA ARG A 76 -6.95 -0.71 -13.36
C ARG A 76 -7.09 -1.95 -14.24
N HIS A 77 -6.02 -2.41 -14.91
CA HIS A 77 -6.07 -3.64 -15.70
C HIS A 77 -6.38 -4.86 -14.83
N LEU A 78 -5.84 -4.93 -13.61
CA LEU A 78 -6.19 -5.97 -12.66
C LEU A 78 -7.69 -5.94 -12.34
N GLU A 79 -8.22 -4.79 -11.96
CA GLU A 79 -9.64 -4.60 -11.64
C GLU A 79 -10.56 -4.98 -12.83
N GLU A 80 -10.16 -4.69 -14.07
CA GLU A 80 -10.91 -5.07 -15.27
C GLU A 80 -11.12 -6.60 -15.37
N HIS A 81 -10.13 -7.41 -14.96
CA HIS A 81 -10.25 -8.86 -14.92
C HIS A 81 -11.21 -9.36 -13.82
N PHE A 82 -11.45 -8.55 -12.80
CA PHE A 82 -12.30 -8.89 -11.66
C PHE A 82 -13.61 -8.08 -11.61
N GLY A 83 -14.12 -7.67 -12.79
CA GLY A 83 -15.41 -6.99 -12.87
C GLY A 83 -15.42 -5.54 -12.36
N GLY A 84 -14.27 -4.88 -12.32
CA GLY A 84 -14.13 -3.47 -11.95
C GLY A 84 -13.87 -3.22 -10.47
N HIS A 85 -13.44 -4.21 -9.72
CA HIS A 85 -13.06 -4.07 -8.31
C HIS A 85 -11.69 -4.66 -8.02
N MET A 86 -11.04 -4.22 -6.95
CA MET A 86 -9.83 -4.84 -6.43
C MET A 86 -10.15 -6.26 -5.95
N PRO A 87 -9.45 -7.30 -6.47
CA PRO A 87 -9.73 -8.67 -6.06
C PRO A 87 -9.43 -8.89 -4.58
N SER A 88 -10.25 -9.69 -3.93
CA SER A 88 -9.92 -10.29 -2.64
C SER A 88 -8.80 -11.32 -2.80
N ALA A 89 -8.16 -11.69 -1.70
CA ALA A 89 -7.12 -12.73 -1.69
C ALA A 89 -7.63 -14.07 -2.27
N ALA A 90 -8.87 -14.46 -1.95
CA ALA A 90 -9.49 -15.69 -2.44
C ALA A 90 -9.74 -15.64 -3.95
N GLU A 91 -10.25 -14.52 -4.48
CA GLU A 91 -10.47 -14.34 -5.92
C GLU A 91 -9.15 -14.39 -6.68
N LEU A 92 -8.10 -13.74 -6.16
CA LEU A 92 -6.79 -13.74 -6.78
C LEU A 92 -6.16 -15.14 -6.85
N LEU A 93 -6.34 -15.96 -5.81
CA LEU A 93 -5.87 -17.35 -5.82
C LEU A 93 -6.66 -18.25 -6.76
N ALA A 94 -7.96 -18.00 -6.89
CA ALA A 94 -8.85 -18.77 -7.77
C ALA A 94 -8.66 -18.43 -9.26
N ALA A 95 -8.10 -17.26 -9.56
CA ALA A 95 -7.88 -16.80 -10.93
C ALA A 95 -6.71 -17.52 -11.61
N ASP A 96 -6.77 -17.57 -12.95
CA ASP A 96 -5.63 -18.02 -13.75
C ASP A 96 -4.38 -17.16 -13.45
N PRO A 97 -3.22 -17.80 -13.18
CA PRO A 97 -1.96 -17.08 -12.95
C PRO A 97 -1.58 -16.10 -14.08
N HIS A 98 -2.07 -16.30 -15.28
CA HIS A 98 -1.83 -15.40 -16.41
C HIS A 98 -2.49 -14.02 -16.23
N VAL A 99 -3.58 -13.91 -15.47
CA VAL A 99 -4.28 -12.64 -15.18
C VAL A 99 -3.32 -11.57 -14.66
N LEU A 100 -2.44 -11.94 -13.72
CA LEU A 100 -1.45 -11.00 -13.17
C LEU A 100 -0.47 -10.50 -14.25
N ARG A 101 -0.03 -11.38 -15.15
CA ARG A 101 0.87 -11.00 -16.25
C ARG A 101 0.17 -10.10 -17.28
N GLU A 102 -1.06 -10.42 -17.64
CA GLU A 102 -1.88 -9.63 -18.55
C GLU A 102 -2.19 -8.25 -17.96
N SER A 103 -2.36 -8.15 -16.65
CA SER A 103 -2.50 -6.87 -15.94
C SER A 103 -1.21 -6.05 -15.89
N GLY A 104 -0.05 -6.63 -16.24
CA GLY A 104 1.23 -5.93 -16.28
C GLY A 104 2.17 -6.19 -15.10
N PHE A 105 1.86 -7.17 -14.24
CA PHE A 105 2.78 -7.57 -13.17
C PHE A 105 3.94 -8.41 -13.74
N SER A 106 5.15 -8.20 -13.22
CA SER A 106 6.26 -9.12 -13.47
C SER A 106 6.00 -10.47 -12.80
N ALA A 107 6.64 -11.54 -13.30
CA ALA A 107 6.51 -12.88 -12.71
C ALA A 107 6.79 -12.87 -11.19
N ARG A 108 7.87 -12.20 -10.76
CA ARG A 108 8.23 -12.06 -9.34
C ARG A 108 7.16 -11.37 -8.50
N LYS A 109 6.55 -10.28 -9.01
CA LYS A 109 5.45 -9.61 -8.32
C LYS A 109 4.22 -10.51 -8.24
N GLY A 110 3.93 -11.27 -9.30
CA GLY A 110 2.85 -12.25 -9.30
C GLY A 110 3.04 -13.32 -8.23
N GLU A 111 4.25 -13.87 -8.11
CA GLU A 111 4.60 -14.83 -7.04
C GLU A 111 4.43 -14.22 -5.64
N THR A 112 4.90 -12.98 -5.45
CA THR A 112 4.72 -12.24 -4.18
C THR A 112 3.24 -12.08 -3.83
N LEU A 113 2.40 -11.68 -4.80
CA LEU A 113 0.97 -11.47 -4.56
C LEU A 113 0.24 -12.78 -4.24
N ARG A 114 0.61 -13.89 -4.89
CA ARG A 114 0.04 -15.20 -4.57
C ARG A 114 0.43 -15.67 -3.18
N ALA A 115 1.73 -15.55 -2.82
CA ALA A 115 2.21 -15.90 -1.47
C ALA A 115 1.54 -15.03 -0.38
N LEU A 116 1.26 -13.77 -0.68
CA LEU A 116 0.51 -12.86 0.20
C LEU A 116 -0.94 -13.31 0.33
N ALA A 117 -1.61 -13.59 -0.80
CA ALA A 117 -2.99 -14.04 -0.83
C ALA A 117 -3.21 -15.36 -0.07
N GLU A 118 -2.28 -16.31 -0.17
CA GLU A 118 -2.31 -17.55 0.60
C GLU A 118 -2.34 -17.28 2.10
N ARG A 119 -1.54 -16.33 2.59
CA ARG A 119 -1.50 -15.97 4.03
C ARG A 119 -2.77 -15.28 4.51
N PHE A 120 -3.48 -14.55 3.64
CA PHE A 120 -4.79 -13.99 3.98
C PHE A 120 -5.88 -15.05 3.98
N VAL A 121 -5.84 -16.00 3.04
CA VAL A 121 -6.86 -17.05 2.94
C VAL A 121 -6.71 -18.08 4.06
N ASP A 122 -5.50 -18.45 4.45
CA ASP A 122 -5.25 -19.41 5.52
C ASP A 122 -5.26 -18.78 6.94
N GLY A 123 -5.51 -17.47 7.04
CA GLY A 123 -5.65 -16.76 8.30
C GLY A 123 -4.35 -16.38 9.00
N ARG A 124 -3.18 -16.60 8.39
CA ARG A 124 -1.90 -16.11 8.92
C ARG A 124 -1.80 -14.59 8.88
N LEU A 125 -2.52 -13.94 7.97
CA LEU A 125 -2.71 -12.50 7.89
C LEU A 125 -4.20 -12.18 7.83
N SER A 126 -4.60 -11.11 8.52
CA SER A 126 -5.91 -10.49 8.38
C SER A 126 -5.82 -9.01 8.72
N ASP A 127 -6.80 -8.24 8.29
CA ASP A 127 -6.88 -6.81 8.59
C ASP A 127 -6.94 -6.57 10.11
N GLU A 128 -7.67 -7.42 10.84
CA GLU A 128 -7.79 -7.35 12.29
C GLU A 128 -6.45 -7.63 12.98
N ALA A 129 -5.74 -8.67 12.53
CA ALA A 129 -4.44 -9.01 13.09
C ALA A 129 -3.41 -7.89 12.84
N LEU A 130 -3.33 -7.39 11.60
CA LEU A 130 -2.42 -6.29 11.23
C LEU A 130 -2.76 -5.00 11.99
N ALA A 131 -4.04 -4.70 12.22
CA ALA A 131 -4.47 -3.53 12.97
C ALA A 131 -4.15 -3.61 14.47
N ALA A 132 -3.98 -4.81 15.01
CA ALA A 132 -3.63 -5.04 16.41
C ALA A 132 -2.12 -5.02 16.68
N MET A 133 -1.28 -5.11 15.63
CA MET A 133 0.18 -5.12 15.72
C MET A 133 0.76 -3.71 15.86
N THR A 134 1.93 -3.63 16.46
CA THR A 134 2.80 -2.44 16.37
C THR A 134 3.41 -2.32 14.98
N ASP A 135 3.93 -1.13 14.63
CA ASP A 135 4.62 -0.91 13.34
C ASP A 135 5.78 -1.90 13.11
N ASP A 136 6.55 -2.20 14.17
CA ASP A 136 7.68 -3.13 14.10
C ASP A 136 7.21 -4.58 13.87
N GLU A 137 6.12 -4.99 14.50
CA GLU A 137 5.51 -6.31 14.31
C GLU A 137 4.92 -6.46 12.90
N VAL A 138 4.26 -5.40 12.38
CA VAL A 138 3.77 -5.38 10.99
C VAL A 138 4.94 -5.53 10.02
N GLU A 139 6.03 -4.75 10.20
CA GLU A 139 7.20 -4.86 9.34
C GLU A 139 7.80 -6.27 9.38
N ALA A 140 8.00 -6.83 10.58
CA ALA A 140 8.53 -8.18 10.74
C ALA A 140 7.65 -9.23 10.04
N THR A 141 6.34 -9.16 10.26
CA THR A 141 5.36 -10.11 9.70
C THR A 141 5.29 -10.01 8.17
N LEU A 142 5.21 -8.80 7.63
CA LEU A 142 5.10 -8.60 6.19
C LEU A 142 6.40 -8.95 5.44
N THR A 143 7.57 -8.73 6.04
CA THR A 143 8.85 -9.07 5.41
C THR A 143 9.12 -10.57 5.34
N GLU A 144 8.35 -11.41 6.02
CA GLU A 144 8.38 -12.86 5.80
C GLU A 144 7.80 -13.27 4.43
N VAL A 145 7.01 -12.40 3.79
CA VAL A 145 6.48 -12.69 2.46
C VAL A 145 7.57 -12.45 1.41
N PRO A 146 7.92 -13.48 0.60
CA PRO A 146 8.93 -13.31 -0.45
C PRO A 146 8.59 -12.15 -1.39
N GLY A 147 9.51 -11.20 -1.55
CA GLY A 147 9.31 -10.01 -2.39
C GLY A 147 8.76 -8.78 -1.68
N ILE A 148 8.40 -8.89 -0.40
CA ILE A 148 8.10 -7.75 0.46
C ILE A 148 9.32 -7.45 1.32
N GLY A 149 9.95 -6.30 1.07
CA GLY A 149 11.03 -5.79 1.91
C GLY A 149 10.55 -4.70 2.88
N PRO A 150 11.45 -4.23 3.78
CA PRO A 150 11.12 -3.19 4.76
C PRO A 150 10.51 -1.93 4.15
N TRP A 151 10.97 -1.53 2.96
CA TRP A 151 10.43 -0.39 2.24
C TRP A 151 8.95 -0.57 1.89
N THR A 152 8.57 -1.74 1.39
CA THR A 152 7.18 -2.05 1.02
C THR A 152 6.31 -2.20 2.27
N ALA A 153 6.82 -2.88 3.30
CA ALA A 153 6.12 -3.06 4.56
C ALA A 153 5.83 -1.72 5.26
N ARG A 154 6.79 -0.78 5.27
CA ARG A 154 6.61 0.58 5.84
C ARG A 154 5.68 1.48 5.02
N GLY A 155 5.41 1.10 3.79
CA GLY A 155 4.43 1.78 2.93
C GLY A 155 2.98 1.41 3.24
N PHE A 156 2.76 0.26 3.90
CA PHE A 156 1.47 -0.24 4.34
C PHE A 156 0.95 0.52 5.55
#